data_9c904e9e1b677722a6610c8f255bb9db
#
_entry.id   9c904e9e1b677722a6610c8f255bb9db
#
_cell.length_a   1.000
_cell.length_b   1.000
_cell.length_c   1.000
_cell.angle_alpha   90.00
_cell.angle_beta   90.00
_cell.angle_gamma   90.00
#
_symmetry.space_group_name_H-M   'P 1'
#
loop_
_entity.id
_entity.type
_entity.pdbx_description
1 polymer ?
#
loop_
_entity_poly.entity_id
_entity_poly.type
_entity_poly.pdbx_seq_one_letter_code
_entity_poly.pdbx_strand_id
1 'polypeptide(L)'
;MSIPPMSAGITPAGEGENGIVWNILGQTYKPKQLSAASFTFDTLFPPGTFVPPHIHTDQDEFIYIHEGKFELFLDGQTKFASTGDFIRMPMGIPHGIFNKSGSPVKALFWVSPANGLYELFTRIHNVADPAEVVRIATEYNVNFLPPPG
;
A
#
# COMPACT_ATOMS: atom_id res chain seq x y z
N MET A 1 17.80 4.07 7.23
CA MET A 1 17.01 4.27 8.48
C MET A 1 16.97 2.96 9.26
N SER A 2 17.32 2.98 10.53
CA SER A 2 17.16 1.80 11.34
C SER A 2 15.74 1.78 11.94
N ILE A 3 15.14 0.59 11.96
CA ILE A 3 13.81 0.41 12.52
C ILE A 3 13.95 0.02 13.99
N PRO A 4 13.38 0.82 14.93
CA PRO A 4 13.46 0.47 16.34
C PRO A 4 12.68 -0.81 16.65
N PRO A 5 13.00 -1.49 17.75
CA PRO A 5 12.20 -2.64 18.18
C PRO A 5 10.73 -2.25 18.39
N MET A 6 9.82 -3.13 17.96
CA MET A 6 8.40 -2.92 18.17
C MET A 6 8.06 -3.07 19.65
N SER A 7 7.27 -2.14 20.19
CA SER A 7 6.76 -2.25 21.56
C SER A 7 5.39 -2.91 21.56
N ALA A 8 5.09 -3.60 22.66
CA ALA A 8 3.74 -4.15 22.85
C ALA A 8 2.74 -3.01 23.06
N GLY A 9 1.57 -3.12 22.43
CA GLY A 9 0.56 -2.08 22.54
C GLY A 9 -0.63 -2.34 21.62
N ILE A 10 -1.55 -1.38 21.62
CA ILE A 10 -2.75 -1.42 20.80
C ILE A 10 -2.80 -0.12 19.97
N THR A 11 -2.94 -0.27 18.65
CA THR A 11 -3.27 0.86 17.78
C THR A 11 -4.78 0.84 17.57
N PRO A 12 -5.52 1.83 18.12
CA PRO A 12 -6.98 1.79 18.09
C PRO A 12 -7.57 1.80 16.68
N ALA A 13 -8.81 1.32 16.57
CA ALA A 13 -9.54 1.35 15.30
C ALA A 13 -9.63 2.77 14.76
N GLY A 14 -9.40 2.91 13.45
CA GLY A 14 -9.50 4.21 12.78
C GLY A 14 -8.33 5.15 13.00
N GLU A 15 -7.34 4.77 13.80
CA GLU A 15 -6.18 5.61 14.09
C GLU A 15 -4.90 5.00 13.52
N GLY A 16 -3.93 5.85 13.21
CA GLY A 16 -2.57 5.45 12.93
C GLY A 16 -1.75 5.42 14.21
N GLU A 17 -0.72 4.59 14.24
CA GLU A 17 0.25 4.57 15.33
C GLU A 17 0.87 5.97 15.48
N ASN A 18 0.94 6.48 16.70
CA ASN A 18 1.40 7.84 17.00
C ASN A 18 0.60 8.95 16.32
N GLY A 19 -0.65 8.68 15.93
CA GLY A 19 -1.51 9.66 15.26
C GLY A 19 -1.14 9.95 13.82
N ILE A 20 -0.27 9.16 13.21
CA ILE A 20 0.22 9.40 11.85
C ILE A 20 -0.85 9.08 10.82
N VAL A 21 -1.03 9.98 9.85
CA VAL A 21 -1.91 9.80 8.68
C VAL A 21 -1.17 10.32 7.46
N TRP A 22 -1.09 9.52 6.42
CA TRP A 22 -0.51 9.93 5.14
C TRP A 22 -1.60 10.10 4.08
N ASN A 23 -1.51 11.18 3.31
CA ASN A 23 -2.32 11.40 2.12
C ASN A 23 -1.44 11.12 0.89
N ILE A 24 -1.78 10.11 0.13
CA ILE A 24 -0.97 9.64 -1.00
C ILE A 24 -1.85 9.56 -2.24
N LEU A 25 -1.74 10.58 -3.10
CA LEU A 25 -2.47 10.66 -4.37
C LEU A 25 -3.97 10.34 -4.24
N GLY A 26 -4.61 10.97 -3.24
CA GLY A 26 -6.04 10.81 -2.98
C GLY A 26 -6.41 9.66 -2.06
N GLN A 27 -5.47 8.82 -1.70
CA GLN A 27 -5.68 7.71 -0.76
C GLN A 27 -5.21 8.11 0.63
N THR A 28 -5.79 7.52 1.67
CA THR A 28 -5.37 7.74 3.05
C THR A 28 -4.75 6.46 3.59
N TYR A 29 -3.52 6.55 4.13
CA TYR A 29 -2.82 5.44 4.76
C TYR A 29 -2.51 5.79 6.21
N LYS A 30 -2.69 4.82 7.10
CA LYS A 30 -2.42 4.97 8.54
C LYS A 30 -1.58 3.80 9.02
N PRO A 31 -0.36 4.04 9.54
CA PRO A 31 0.46 2.94 10.03
C PRO A 31 -0.17 2.29 11.25
N LYS A 32 -0.18 0.96 11.30
CA LYS A 32 -0.71 0.19 12.43
C LYS A 32 0.40 -0.43 13.27
N GLN A 33 1.50 -0.83 12.66
CA GLN A 33 2.70 -1.32 13.35
C GLN A 33 3.89 -1.30 12.39
N LEU A 34 5.09 -1.19 12.94
CA LEU A 34 6.34 -1.27 12.19
C LEU A 34 7.35 -2.10 12.98
N SER A 35 7.93 -3.09 12.32
CA SER A 35 9.10 -3.84 12.80
C SER A 35 9.99 -4.15 11.60
N ALA A 36 11.18 -4.66 11.83
CA ALA A 36 12.04 -5.08 10.72
C ALA A 36 11.40 -6.18 9.89
N ALA A 37 10.62 -7.06 10.52
CA ALA A 37 9.98 -8.21 9.88
C ALA A 37 8.76 -7.82 9.04
N SER A 38 8.04 -6.76 9.43
CA SER A 38 6.81 -6.38 8.72
C SER A 38 6.41 -4.93 9.02
N PHE A 39 5.65 -4.38 8.10
CA PHE A 39 5.00 -3.07 8.24
C PHE A 39 3.55 -3.22 7.82
N THR A 40 2.62 -2.82 8.69
CA THR A 40 1.18 -2.93 8.48
C THR A 40 0.56 -1.56 8.48
N PHE A 41 -0.31 -1.28 7.53
CA PHE A 41 -1.00 0.01 7.42
C PHE A 41 -2.43 -0.16 6.94
N ASP A 42 -3.34 0.61 7.52
CA ASP A 42 -4.72 0.70 7.09
C ASP A 42 -4.81 1.64 5.89
N THR A 43 -5.75 1.36 4.99
CA THR A 43 -5.94 2.19 3.79
C THR A 43 -7.40 2.53 3.57
N LEU A 44 -7.63 3.71 3.00
CA LEU A 44 -8.90 4.11 2.44
C LEU A 44 -8.66 4.53 1.00
N PHE A 45 -9.31 3.85 0.07
CA PHE A 45 -9.29 4.16 -1.36
C PHE A 45 -10.64 4.75 -1.76
N PRO A 46 -10.75 6.08 -1.92
CA PRO A 46 -11.96 6.67 -2.49
C PRO A 46 -12.23 6.13 -3.90
N PRO A 47 -13.50 6.21 -4.39
CA PRO A 47 -13.81 5.81 -5.75
C PRO A 47 -12.91 6.48 -6.78
N GLY A 48 -12.43 5.71 -7.76
CA GLY A 48 -11.59 6.20 -8.84
C GLY A 48 -10.12 6.31 -8.50
N THR A 49 -9.71 6.05 -7.26
CA THR A 49 -8.28 6.05 -6.90
C THR A 49 -7.65 4.68 -7.18
N PHE A 50 -6.35 4.69 -7.39
CA PHE A 50 -5.64 3.48 -7.77
C PHE A 50 -4.14 3.61 -7.50
N VAL A 51 -3.48 2.45 -7.42
CA VAL A 51 -2.03 2.34 -7.46
C VAL A 51 -1.70 1.61 -8.77
N PRO A 52 -1.04 2.29 -9.73
CA PRO A 52 -0.75 1.66 -11.03
C PRO A 52 0.16 0.44 -10.87
N PRO A 53 0.23 -0.42 -11.90
CA PRO A 53 1.07 -1.61 -11.83
C PRO A 53 2.53 -1.29 -11.49
N HIS A 54 3.07 -2.03 -10.53
CA HIS A 54 4.43 -1.87 -10.03
C HIS A 54 4.95 -3.18 -9.47
N ILE A 55 6.25 -3.22 -9.18
CA ILE A 55 6.93 -4.39 -8.63
C ILE A 55 7.64 -3.98 -7.36
N HIS A 56 7.43 -4.72 -6.28
CA HIS A 56 8.29 -4.70 -5.10
C HIS A 56 9.35 -5.77 -5.28
N THR A 57 10.60 -5.36 -5.42
CA THR A 57 11.69 -6.31 -5.73
C THR A 57 12.21 -7.06 -4.51
N ASP A 58 11.91 -6.60 -3.31
CA ASP A 58 12.54 -7.09 -2.08
C ASP A 58 11.57 -7.31 -0.91
N GLN A 59 10.27 -7.35 -1.18
CA GLN A 59 9.26 -7.62 -0.14
C GLN A 59 8.00 -8.23 -0.73
N ASP A 60 7.35 -9.09 0.06
CA ASP A 60 6.00 -9.57 -0.24
C ASP A 60 4.97 -8.55 0.26
N GLU A 61 3.83 -8.45 -0.41
CA GLU A 61 2.74 -7.60 0.02
C GLU A 61 1.43 -8.38 0.12
N PHE A 62 0.61 -8.02 1.09
CA PHE A 62 -0.66 -8.69 1.37
C PHE A 62 -1.74 -7.66 1.64
N ILE A 63 -2.98 -7.98 1.22
CA ILE A 63 -4.15 -7.14 1.48
C ILE A 63 -5.27 -8.00 2.05
N TYR A 64 -5.90 -7.50 3.13
CA TYR A 64 -7.18 -8.02 3.60
C TYR A 64 -8.22 -6.93 3.44
N ILE A 65 -9.31 -7.21 2.69
CA ILE A 65 -10.36 -6.21 2.43
C ILE A 65 -11.38 -6.23 3.56
N HIS A 66 -11.49 -5.10 4.29
CA HIS A 66 -12.51 -4.94 5.32
C HIS A 66 -13.87 -4.61 4.71
N GLU A 67 -13.90 -3.76 3.68
CA GLU A 67 -15.12 -3.28 3.07
C GLU A 67 -14.84 -2.81 1.64
N GLY A 68 -15.63 -3.31 0.71
CA GLY A 68 -15.60 -2.88 -0.68
C GLY A 68 -15.04 -3.91 -1.64
N LYS A 69 -14.69 -3.44 -2.83
CA LYS A 69 -14.23 -4.30 -3.92
C LYS A 69 -13.10 -3.63 -4.69
N PHE A 70 -12.01 -4.35 -4.88
CA PHE A 70 -10.91 -3.96 -5.76
C PHE A 70 -10.94 -4.70 -7.08
N GLU A 71 -10.54 -4.02 -8.13
CA GLU A 71 -10.06 -4.65 -9.34
C GLU A 71 -8.54 -4.68 -9.25
N LEU A 72 -7.94 -5.84 -9.51
CA LEU A 72 -6.51 -6.06 -9.33
C LEU A 72 -5.87 -6.52 -10.63
N PHE A 73 -4.69 -5.98 -10.91
CA PHE A 73 -3.78 -6.54 -11.90
C PHE A 73 -2.77 -7.39 -11.12
N LEU A 74 -2.78 -8.71 -11.36
CA LEU A 74 -1.90 -9.65 -10.67
C LEU A 74 -1.22 -10.55 -11.70
N ASP A 75 0.09 -10.40 -11.83
CA ASP A 75 0.90 -11.22 -12.73
C ASP A 75 0.32 -11.33 -14.13
N GLY A 76 -0.04 -10.19 -14.72
CA GLY A 76 -0.55 -10.13 -16.09
C GLY A 76 -2.05 -10.42 -16.23
N GLN A 77 -2.77 -10.68 -15.14
CA GLN A 77 -4.19 -11.00 -15.17
C GLN A 77 -5.02 -10.03 -14.35
N THR A 78 -6.23 -9.72 -14.85
CA THR A 78 -7.20 -8.95 -14.10
C THR A 78 -7.97 -9.88 -13.17
N LYS A 79 -8.01 -9.53 -11.88
CA LYS A 79 -8.72 -10.28 -10.84
C LYS A 79 -9.59 -9.31 -10.05
N PHE A 80 -10.57 -9.85 -9.34
CA PHE A 80 -11.45 -9.07 -8.47
C PHE A 80 -11.43 -9.67 -7.07
N ALA A 81 -11.41 -8.79 -6.06
CA ALA A 81 -11.48 -9.20 -4.67
C ALA A 81 -12.43 -8.27 -3.92
N SER A 82 -13.19 -8.82 -2.99
CA SER A 82 -14.20 -8.07 -2.23
C SER A 82 -14.09 -8.36 -0.74
N THR A 83 -14.98 -7.77 0.04
CA THR A 83 -15.00 -7.86 1.51
C THR A 83 -14.71 -9.28 2.00
N GLY A 84 -13.71 -9.40 2.87
CA GLY A 84 -13.27 -10.67 3.45
C GLY A 84 -12.22 -11.43 2.66
N ASP A 85 -11.94 -11.00 1.43
CA ASP A 85 -10.92 -11.67 0.61
C ASP A 85 -9.51 -11.27 1.03
N PHE A 86 -8.58 -12.17 0.77
CA PHE A 86 -7.16 -12.01 1.06
C PHE A 86 -6.37 -12.04 -0.25
N ILE A 87 -5.53 -11.04 -0.46
CA ILE A 87 -4.75 -10.88 -1.69
C ILE A 87 -3.28 -11.11 -1.36
N ARG A 88 -2.61 -11.95 -2.14
CA ARG A 88 -1.18 -12.22 -2.02
C ARG A 88 -0.46 -11.63 -3.23
N MET A 89 0.53 -10.80 -2.97
CA MET A 89 1.35 -10.16 -4.00
C MET A 89 2.82 -10.45 -3.71
N PRO A 90 3.34 -11.59 -4.19
CA PRO A 90 4.72 -11.98 -3.92
C PRO A 90 5.73 -10.98 -4.50
N MET A 91 6.91 -10.89 -3.87
CA MET A 91 7.99 -10.06 -4.40
C MET A 91 8.32 -10.43 -5.85
N GLY A 92 8.65 -9.44 -6.64
CA GLY A 92 9.00 -9.63 -8.05
C GLY A 92 7.81 -9.83 -8.99
N ILE A 93 6.60 -9.92 -8.48
CA ILE A 93 5.39 -10.11 -9.31
C ILE A 93 4.71 -8.74 -9.51
N PRO A 94 4.49 -8.32 -10.78
CA PRO A 94 3.80 -7.06 -11.05
C PRO A 94 2.38 -7.07 -10.50
N HIS A 95 1.98 -5.98 -9.84
CA HIS A 95 0.60 -5.83 -9.37
C HIS A 95 0.15 -4.37 -9.40
N GLY A 96 -1.15 -4.19 -9.58
CA GLY A 96 -1.82 -2.89 -9.52
C GLY A 96 -3.16 -3.02 -8.79
N ILE A 97 -3.60 -1.94 -8.18
CA ILE A 97 -4.78 -1.94 -7.30
C ILE A 97 -5.68 -0.78 -7.72
N PHE A 98 -6.94 -1.08 -8.04
CA PHE A 98 -7.86 -0.09 -8.58
C PHE A 98 -9.19 -0.14 -7.83
N ASN A 99 -9.67 1.02 -7.40
CA ASN A 99 -11.05 1.13 -6.93
C ASN A 99 -11.93 1.69 -8.04
N LYS A 100 -12.54 0.81 -8.80
CA LYS A 100 -13.50 1.16 -9.88
C LYS A 100 -14.94 0.93 -9.44
N SER A 101 -15.19 0.69 -8.14
CA SER A 101 -16.49 0.22 -7.66
C SER A 101 -17.53 1.33 -7.44
N GLY A 102 -17.12 2.59 -7.42
CA GLY A 102 -18.03 3.69 -7.10
C GLY A 102 -18.28 3.91 -5.62
N SER A 103 -17.69 3.10 -4.74
CA SER A 103 -17.76 3.22 -3.28
C SER A 103 -16.38 3.15 -2.67
N PRO A 104 -16.14 3.74 -1.47
CA PRO A 104 -14.84 3.64 -0.83
C PRO A 104 -14.47 2.18 -0.53
N VAL A 105 -13.18 1.85 -0.63
CA VAL A 105 -12.66 0.55 -0.19
C VAL A 105 -11.78 0.78 1.03
N LYS A 106 -12.01 -0.02 2.09
CA LYS A 106 -11.21 -0.05 3.30
C LYS A 106 -10.49 -1.38 3.36
N ALA A 107 -9.17 -1.33 3.47
CA ALA A 107 -8.36 -2.55 3.43
C ALA A 107 -7.11 -2.40 4.28
N LEU A 108 -6.69 -3.52 4.88
CA LEU A 108 -5.46 -3.62 5.64
C LEU A 108 -4.38 -4.18 4.72
N PHE A 109 -3.27 -3.46 4.63
CA PHE A 109 -2.10 -3.85 3.85
C PHE A 109 -0.95 -4.18 4.78
N TRP A 110 -0.11 -5.13 4.40
CA TRP A 110 1.19 -5.28 5.07
C TRP A 110 2.23 -5.83 4.12
N VAL A 111 3.48 -5.53 4.42
CA VAL A 111 4.64 -5.99 3.66
C VAL A 111 5.60 -6.71 4.60
N SER A 112 6.34 -7.66 4.05
CA SER A 112 7.34 -8.46 4.76
C SER A 112 8.52 -8.75 3.82
N PRO A 113 9.75 -8.37 4.19
CA PRO A 113 10.13 -7.52 5.31
C PRO A 113 9.65 -6.07 5.13
N ALA A 114 9.78 -5.26 6.18
CA ALA A 114 9.33 -3.87 6.13
C ALA A 114 10.15 -3.02 5.16
N ASN A 115 11.45 -3.24 5.11
CA ASN A 115 12.39 -2.43 4.32
C ASN A 115 12.13 -0.93 4.50
N GLY A 116 12.12 -0.14 3.43
CA GLY A 116 11.95 1.31 3.50
C GLY A 116 10.54 1.83 3.19
N LEU A 117 9.51 0.99 3.15
CA LEU A 117 8.19 1.44 2.71
C LEU A 117 7.59 2.52 3.63
N TYR A 118 7.79 2.42 4.94
CA TYR A 118 7.36 3.43 5.90
C TYR A 118 8.00 4.80 5.59
N GLU A 119 9.30 4.81 5.35
CA GLU A 119 10.02 6.03 4.99
C GLU A 119 9.54 6.57 3.66
N LEU A 120 9.28 5.70 2.68
CA LEU A 120 8.72 6.11 1.39
C LEU A 120 7.40 6.87 1.59
N PHE A 121 6.47 6.33 2.38
CA PHE A 121 5.18 6.99 2.61
C PHE A 121 5.35 8.35 3.30
N THR A 122 6.30 8.46 4.22
CA THR A 122 6.63 9.75 4.85
C THR A 122 7.10 10.78 3.81
N ARG A 123 7.89 10.34 2.84
CA ARG A 123 8.43 11.24 1.80
C ARG A 123 7.41 11.62 0.73
N ILE A 124 6.46 10.75 0.42
CA ILE A 124 5.46 11.03 -0.63
C ILE A 124 4.15 11.58 -0.06
N HIS A 125 4.04 11.71 1.25
CA HIS A 125 2.88 12.34 1.90
C HIS A 125 2.67 13.75 1.35
N ASN A 126 1.44 14.02 0.88
CA ASN A 126 1.03 15.30 0.28
C ASN A 126 1.78 15.69 -1.01
N VAL A 127 2.47 14.77 -1.65
CA VAL A 127 3.09 15.02 -2.96
C VAL A 127 2.01 14.86 -4.04
N ALA A 128 1.67 15.94 -4.71
CA ALA A 128 0.57 15.97 -5.68
C ALA A 128 0.94 15.44 -7.06
N ASP A 129 2.22 15.53 -7.44
CA ASP A 129 2.71 15.11 -8.76
C ASP A 129 2.97 13.60 -8.82
N PRO A 130 2.18 12.83 -9.58
CA PRO A 130 2.41 11.39 -9.70
C PRO A 130 3.81 11.02 -10.21
N ALA A 131 4.38 11.82 -11.11
CA ALA A 131 5.72 11.56 -11.63
C ALA A 131 6.78 11.65 -10.53
N GLU A 132 6.61 12.59 -9.60
CA GLU A 132 7.51 12.74 -8.45
C GLU A 132 7.39 11.55 -7.49
N VAL A 133 6.16 11.08 -7.26
CA VAL A 133 5.92 9.88 -6.43
C VAL A 133 6.63 8.68 -7.04
N VAL A 134 6.50 8.46 -8.34
CA VAL A 134 7.15 7.36 -9.05
C VAL A 134 8.68 7.45 -8.92
N ARG A 135 9.23 8.65 -9.09
CA ARG A 135 10.67 8.88 -8.98
C ARG A 135 11.19 8.53 -7.58
N ILE A 136 10.50 8.99 -6.55
CA ILE A 136 10.90 8.73 -5.16
C ILE A 136 10.75 7.24 -4.84
N ALA A 137 9.67 6.60 -5.29
CA ALA A 137 9.41 5.18 -5.04
C ALA A 137 10.54 4.28 -5.56
N THR A 138 11.16 4.64 -6.67
CA THR A 138 12.28 3.88 -7.24
C THR A 138 13.47 3.79 -6.26
N GLU A 139 13.67 4.81 -5.43
CA GLU A 139 14.74 4.80 -4.42
C GLU A 139 14.49 3.76 -3.32
N TYR A 140 13.27 3.23 -3.22
CA TYR A 140 12.85 2.26 -2.20
C TYR A 140 12.49 0.90 -2.79
N ASN A 141 12.97 0.61 -4.01
CA ASN A 141 12.73 -0.66 -4.69
C ASN A 141 11.25 -0.94 -5.00
N VAL A 142 10.47 0.13 -5.16
CA VAL A 142 9.11 0.09 -5.67
C VAL A 142 9.15 0.67 -7.08
N ASN A 143 9.06 -0.20 -8.08
CA ASN A 143 9.28 0.16 -9.47
C ASN A 143 7.98 0.11 -10.24
N PHE A 144 7.48 1.28 -10.65
CA PHE A 144 6.27 1.36 -11.46
C PHE A 144 6.58 0.94 -12.89
N LEU A 145 5.67 0.17 -13.48
CA LEU A 145 5.82 -0.27 -14.86
C LEU A 145 5.50 0.90 -15.80
N PRO A 146 6.12 0.94 -17.00
CA PRO A 146 5.74 1.95 -17.97
C PRO A 146 4.29 1.75 -18.39
N PRO A 147 3.56 2.85 -18.70
CA PRO A 147 2.19 2.72 -19.20
C PRO A 147 2.17 1.90 -20.50
N PRO A 148 1.03 1.21 -20.78
CA PRO A 148 0.90 0.47 -22.02
C PRO A 148 1.12 1.41 -23.21
N GLY A 149 1.99 1.01 -24.12
CA GLY A 149 2.30 1.78 -25.33
C GLY A 149 1.26 1.62 -26.42
#